data_1a6a203055081c27f06db53aaa464446
#
_entry.id   1a6a203055081c27f06db53aaa464446
#
_cell.length_a   1.000
_cell.length_b   1.000
_cell.length_c   1.000
_cell.angle_alpha   90.00
_cell.angle_beta   90.00
_cell.angle_gamma   90.00
#
_symmetry.space_group_name_H-M   'P 1'
#
loop_
_entity.id
_entity.type
_entity.pdbx_description
1 polymer ?
#
loop_
_entity_poly.entity_id
_entity_poly.type
_entity_poly.pdbx_seq_one_letter_code
_entity_poly.pdbx_strand_id
1 'polypeptide(L)'
;MNPAIETRELCYTYEDGTTALDHVSLKAERGRITGILGANGAGKSTLFLNLNGVLTPQSGEVLLDGAPVRRDRKGLAELRRRVGIVFQDPDDQLFSADVYRDISFGAVNLGLPEAEVRRRVEAAMERTGVAHLRDKPTHALSFGQKKRAAIAGVLVMEPEVLILDEPTAGLDPQGVSGLLALLEQLRDGLNMAILLATHDMDLVPLRCDDAYLLGGGRVLAAGTPEELFRQPGLLRENHLRLPRIAHLMDILHDKDGLDAGPAATIGAARREILRLLKEEER
;
A
#
# COMPACT_ATOMS: atom_id res chain seq x y z
N MET A 1 -14.08 -16.26 3.16
CA MET A 1 -13.83 -15.82 1.78
C MET A 1 -12.35 -15.99 1.51
N ASN A 2 -11.94 -16.23 0.26
CA ASN A 2 -10.53 -16.28 -0.07
C ASN A 2 -9.95 -14.86 -0.12
N PRO A 3 -8.66 -14.65 0.27
CA PRO A 3 -7.97 -13.39 0.08
C PRO A 3 -8.00 -12.95 -1.39
N ALA A 4 -8.01 -11.64 -1.66
CA ALA A 4 -7.92 -11.13 -3.02
C ALA A 4 -6.59 -11.53 -3.68
N ILE A 5 -5.50 -11.44 -2.90
CA ILE A 5 -4.17 -11.89 -3.29
C ILE A 5 -3.44 -12.48 -2.09
N GLU A 6 -2.65 -13.53 -2.35
CA GLU A 6 -1.87 -14.24 -1.33
C GLU A 6 -0.52 -14.65 -1.91
N THR A 7 0.52 -14.69 -1.08
CA THR A 7 1.80 -15.36 -1.40
C THR A 7 1.99 -16.54 -0.46
N ARG A 8 2.60 -17.61 -0.97
CA ARG A 8 3.00 -18.78 -0.18
C ARG A 8 4.47 -19.09 -0.45
N GLU A 9 5.28 -19.02 0.60
CA GLU A 9 6.70 -19.37 0.58
C GLU A 9 7.46 -18.73 -0.59
N LEU A 10 7.19 -17.45 -0.87
CA LEU A 10 7.73 -16.75 -2.02
C LEU A 10 9.20 -16.44 -1.83
N CYS A 11 10.05 -16.93 -2.76
CA CYS A 11 11.49 -16.65 -2.75
C CYS A 11 11.90 -15.95 -4.04
N TYR A 12 12.74 -14.91 -3.88
CA TYR A 12 13.34 -14.21 -5.00
C TYR A 12 14.76 -13.77 -4.70
N THR A 13 15.68 -14.14 -5.60
CA THR A 13 17.09 -13.77 -5.56
C THR A 13 17.44 -13.09 -6.89
N TYR A 14 18.07 -11.92 -6.83
CA TYR A 14 18.56 -11.20 -8.00
C TYR A 14 19.76 -11.91 -8.63
N GLU A 15 20.11 -11.52 -9.87
CA GLU A 15 21.23 -12.11 -10.62
C GLU A 15 22.59 -11.92 -9.95
N ASP A 16 22.73 -10.86 -9.14
CA ASP A 16 23.93 -10.58 -8.36
C ASP A 16 24.07 -11.45 -7.08
N GLY A 17 23.12 -12.37 -6.85
CA GLY A 17 23.07 -13.25 -5.68
C GLY A 17 22.36 -12.65 -4.47
N THR A 18 21.84 -11.43 -4.55
CA THR A 18 21.12 -10.79 -3.44
C THR A 18 19.75 -11.44 -3.26
N THR A 19 19.53 -12.15 -2.14
CA THR A 19 18.22 -12.69 -1.77
C THR A 19 17.33 -11.56 -1.23
N ALA A 20 16.33 -11.20 -1.99
CA ALA A 20 15.40 -10.13 -1.65
C ALA A 20 14.10 -10.62 -0.99
N LEU A 21 13.68 -11.86 -1.27
CA LEU A 21 12.55 -12.51 -0.61
C LEU A 21 12.96 -13.94 -0.23
N ASP A 22 12.64 -14.33 1.00
CA ASP A 22 12.97 -15.63 1.57
C ASP A 22 11.76 -16.17 2.34
N HIS A 23 11.02 -17.08 1.69
CA HIS A 23 9.81 -17.73 2.20
C HIS A 23 8.71 -16.74 2.65
N VAL A 24 8.48 -15.68 1.88
CA VAL A 24 7.49 -14.66 2.20
C VAL A 24 6.07 -15.18 1.96
N SER A 25 5.31 -15.30 3.04
CA SER A 25 3.89 -15.66 3.01
C SER A 25 3.06 -14.52 3.61
N LEU A 26 2.13 -13.98 2.81
CA LEU A 26 1.19 -12.94 3.23
C LEU A 26 -0.12 -13.03 2.46
N LYS A 27 -1.12 -12.33 2.95
CA LYS A 27 -2.43 -12.21 2.29
C LYS A 27 -2.96 -10.78 2.39
N ALA A 28 -3.74 -10.37 1.39
CA ALA A 28 -4.51 -9.13 1.43
C ALA A 28 -5.97 -9.42 1.11
N GLU A 29 -6.83 -8.96 2.00
CA GLU A 29 -8.27 -9.19 1.94
C GLU A 29 -8.96 -8.06 1.16
N ARG A 30 -10.09 -8.38 0.50
CA ARG A 30 -10.93 -7.37 -0.15
C ARG A 30 -11.51 -6.39 0.87
N GLY A 31 -11.62 -5.12 0.47
CA GLY A 31 -12.15 -4.07 1.33
C GLY A 31 -11.26 -3.75 2.54
N ARG A 32 -9.96 -4.07 2.46
CA ARG A 32 -8.99 -3.79 3.53
C ARG A 32 -7.73 -3.13 2.98
N ILE A 33 -7.09 -2.32 3.82
CA ILE A 33 -5.77 -1.75 3.56
C ILE A 33 -4.75 -2.53 4.38
N THR A 34 -3.83 -3.20 3.70
CA THR A 34 -2.75 -3.98 4.31
C THR A 34 -1.43 -3.21 4.20
N GLY A 35 -0.85 -2.83 5.33
CA GLY A 35 0.45 -2.18 5.40
C GLY A 35 1.60 -3.17 5.22
N ILE A 36 2.57 -2.83 4.38
CA ILE A 36 3.83 -3.57 4.23
C ILE A 36 4.94 -2.69 4.78
N LEU A 37 5.36 -2.99 6.00
CA LEU A 37 6.33 -2.22 6.78
C LEU A 37 7.72 -2.80 6.63
N GLY A 38 8.74 -1.98 6.72
CA GLY A 38 10.13 -2.43 6.68
C GLY A 38 11.06 -1.30 6.25
N ALA A 39 12.31 -1.40 6.66
CA ALA A 39 13.36 -0.46 6.25
C ALA A 39 13.61 -0.52 4.73
N ASN A 40 14.41 0.42 4.22
CA ASN A 40 14.88 0.35 2.84
C ASN A 40 15.71 -0.93 2.65
N GLY A 41 15.50 -1.62 1.54
CA GLY A 41 16.13 -2.92 1.28
C GLY A 41 15.47 -4.12 1.97
N ALA A 42 14.37 -3.96 2.71
CA ALA A 42 13.65 -5.08 3.34
C ALA A 42 12.95 -6.04 2.35
N GLY A 43 12.87 -5.70 1.06
CA GLY A 43 12.24 -6.54 0.03
C GLY A 43 10.85 -6.07 -0.42
N LYS A 44 10.34 -4.93 0.08
CA LYS A 44 8.96 -4.44 -0.20
C LYS A 44 8.68 -4.28 -1.70
N SER A 45 9.50 -3.50 -2.41
CA SER A 45 9.31 -3.27 -3.85
C SER A 45 9.49 -4.57 -4.67
N THR A 46 10.43 -5.43 -4.26
CA THR A 46 10.61 -6.76 -4.88
C THR A 46 9.39 -7.64 -4.70
N LEU A 47 8.78 -7.62 -3.50
CA LEU A 47 7.52 -8.30 -3.23
C LEU A 47 6.41 -7.79 -4.16
N PHE A 48 6.26 -6.48 -4.29
CA PHE A 48 5.24 -5.86 -5.14
C PHE A 48 5.41 -6.20 -6.63
N LEU A 49 6.64 -6.22 -7.12
CA LEU A 49 6.94 -6.62 -8.50
C LEU A 49 6.66 -8.11 -8.75
N ASN A 50 6.81 -8.97 -7.73
CA ASN A 50 6.40 -10.37 -7.82
C ASN A 50 4.87 -10.52 -7.79
N LEU A 51 4.17 -9.76 -6.94
CA LEU A 51 2.70 -9.76 -6.85
C LEU A 51 2.03 -9.29 -8.15
N ASN A 52 2.65 -8.37 -8.89
CA ASN A 52 2.15 -7.89 -10.18
C ASN A 52 2.67 -8.71 -11.38
N GLY A 53 3.60 -9.65 -11.16
CA GLY A 53 4.18 -10.49 -12.20
C GLY A 53 5.17 -9.76 -13.13
N VAL A 54 5.78 -8.67 -12.67
CA VAL A 54 6.95 -8.03 -13.32
C VAL A 54 8.17 -8.91 -13.07
N LEU A 55 8.36 -9.37 -11.83
CA LEU A 55 9.34 -10.36 -11.46
C LEU A 55 8.68 -11.74 -11.34
N THR A 56 9.47 -12.79 -11.63
CA THR A 56 9.03 -14.18 -11.50
C THR A 56 9.82 -14.82 -10.35
N PRO A 57 9.15 -15.28 -9.28
CA PRO A 57 9.85 -15.89 -8.14
C PRO A 57 10.49 -17.22 -8.54
N GLN A 58 11.61 -17.55 -7.90
CA GLN A 58 12.30 -18.84 -8.11
C GLN A 58 11.53 -19.98 -7.46
N SER A 59 10.85 -19.73 -6.32
CA SER A 59 9.99 -20.71 -5.66
C SER A 59 8.83 -20.01 -4.95
N GLY A 60 7.86 -20.81 -4.50
CA GLY A 60 6.63 -20.31 -3.93
C GLY A 60 5.61 -19.89 -4.99
N GLU A 61 4.49 -19.39 -4.53
CA GLU A 61 3.33 -19.11 -5.36
C GLU A 61 2.69 -17.74 -5.03
N VAL A 62 2.15 -17.11 -6.07
CA VAL A 62 1.19 -16.01 -5.94
C VAL A 62 -0.19 -16.58 -6.29
N LEU A 63 -1.18 -16.31 -5.45
CA LEU A 63 -2.54 -16.78 -5.65
C LEU A 63 -3.49 -15.57 -5.77
N LEU A 64 -4.44 -15.65 -6.68
CA LEU A 64 -5.59 -14.76 -6.78
C LEU A 64 -6.86 -15.54 -6.45
N ASP A 65 -7.66 -15.06 -5.50
CA ASP A 65 -8.87 -15.75 -5.00
C ASP A 65 -8.61 -17.21 -4.56
N GLY A 66 -7.41 -17.48 -4.04
CA GLY A 66 -6.98 -18.81 -3.62
C GLY A 66 -6.51 -19.72 -4.76
N ALA A 67 -6.52 -19.27 -6.01
CA ALA A 67 -6.03 -20.03 -7.16
C ALA A 67 -4.63 -19.57 -7.55
N PRO A 68 -3.65 -20.49 -7.75
CA PRO A 68 -2.31 -20.14 -8.19
C PRO A 68 -2.32 -19.42 -9.55
N VAL A 69 -1.55 -18.35 -9.64
CA VAL A 69 -1.40 -17.56 -10.88
C VAL A 69 -0.60 -18.36 -11.89
N ARG A 70 -1.15 -18.53 -13.08
CA ARG A 70 -0.44 -19.14 -14.19
C ARG A 70 0.66 -18.21 -14.70
N ARG A 71 1.86 -18.73 -14.91
CA ARG A 71 3.04 -17.96 -15.35
C ARG A 71 3.18 -17.89 -16.88
N ASP A 72 2.18 -18.35 -17.62
CA ASP A 72 2.15 -18.16 -19.08
C ASP A 72 1.70 -16.74 -19.44
N ARG A 73 1.84 -16.37 -20.72
CA ARG A 73 1.48 -15.04 -21.22
C ARG A 73 0.05 -14.62 -20.85
N LYS A 74 -0.89 -15.57 -20.87
CA LYS A 74 -2.31 -15.30 -20.56
C LYS A 74 -2.52 -15.08 -19.05
N GLY A 75 -1.92 -15.92 -18.22
CA GLY A 75 -1.99 -15.80 -16.78
C GLY A 75 -1.33 -14.52 -16.26
N LEU A 76 -0.18 -14.13 -16.81
CA LEU A 76 0.46 -12.85 -16.45
C LEU A 76 -0.33 -11.63 -16.94
N ALA A 77 -0.98 -11.70 -18.11
CA ALA A 77 -1.86 -10.64 -18.58
C ALA A 77 -3.07 -10.48 -17.65
N GLU A 78 -3.69 -11.58 -17.22
CA GLU A 78 -4.79 -11.57 -16.27
C GLU A 78 -4.33 -11.06 -14.90
N LEU A 79 -3.17 -11.47 -14.39
CA LEU A 79 -2.59 -10.96 -13.15
C LEU A 79 -2.46 -9.43 -13.20
N ARG A 80 -1.82 -8.89 -14.24
CA ARG A 80 -1.59 -7.45 -14.41
C ARG A 80 -2.87 -6.64 -14.60
N ARG A 81 -3.91 -7.25 -15.15
CA ARG A 81 -5.23 -6.63 -15.23
C ARG A 81 -5.87 -6.49 -13.85
N ARG A 82 -5.77 -7.54 -13.01
CA ARG A 82 -6.42 -7.60 -11.70
C ARG A 82 -5.60 -6.97 -10.57
N VAL A 83 -4.28 -6.90 -10.72
CA VAL A 83 -3.35 -6.36 -9.72
C VAL A 83 -2.64 -5.15 -10.30
N GLY A 84 -3.10 -3.97 -9.94
CA GLY A 84 -2.49 -2.71 -10.34
C GLY A 84 -1.36 -2.32 -9.39
N ILE A 85 -0.30 -1.71 -9.93
CA ILE A 85 0.81 -1.17 -9.14
C ILE A 85 1.01 0.32 -9.45
N VAL A 86 1.22 1.11 -8.40
CA VAL A 86 1.60 2.52 -8.47
C VAL A 86 2.98 2.67 -7.83
N PHE A 87 3.94 3.13 -8.63
CA PHE A 87 5.32 3.28 -8.18
C PHE A 87 5.52 4.51 -7.27
N GLN A 88 6.62 4.49 -6.54
CA GLN A 88 6.99 5.57 -5.62
C GLN A 88 7.15 6.90 -6.34
N ASP A 89 7.89 6.94 -7.45
CA ASP A 89 8.01 8.12 -8.30
C ASP A 89 7.00 8.04 -9.46
N PRO A 90 6.04 8.97 -9.57
CA PRO A 90 5.10 8.97 -10.66
C PRO A 90 5.75 9.28 -12.02
N ASP A 91 6.95 9.86 -12.08
CA ASP A 91 7.68 10.09 -13.33
C ASP A 91 8.21 8.77 -13.94
N ASP A 92 8.37 7.71 -13.13
CA ASP A 92 8.68 6.37 -13.63
C ASP A 92 7.46 5.69 -14.29
N GLN A 93 6.26 6.25 -14.14
CA GLN A 93 5.01 5.66 -14.60
C GLN A 93 4.30 6.48 -15.68
N LEU A 94 4.38 7.81 -15.63
CA LEU A 94 3.75 8.72 -16.58
C LEU A 94 4.69 8.98 -17.77
N PHE A 95 4.25 8.66 -18.98
CA PHE A 95 5.10 8.71 -20.19
C PHE A 95 4.42 9.35 -21.40
N SER A 96 3.09 9.56 -21.37
CA SER A 96 2.34 10.09 -22.50
C SER A 96 2.39 11.63 -22.56
N ALA A 97 2.02 12.19 -23.70
CA ALA A 97 2.05 13.63 -23.95
C ALA A 97 1.08 14.41 -23.05
N ASP A 98 -0.09 13.84 -22.72
CA ASP A 98 -1.12 14.44 -21.90
C ASP A 98 -1.76 13.40 -20.95
N VAL A 99 -2.47 13.90 -19.97
CA VAL A 99 -3.11 13.09 -18.90
C VAL A 99 -4.12 12.10 -19.46
N TYR A 100 -4.94 12.51 -20.43
CA TYR A 100 -5.96 11.62 -21.00
C TYR A 100 -5.34 10.43 -21.72
N ARG A 101 -4.32 10.67 -22.54
CA ARG A 101 -3.62 9.61 -23.27
C ARG A 101 -2.90 8.66 -22.31
N ASP A 102 -2.31 9.20 -21.26
CA ASP A 102 -1.62 8.38 -20.27
C ASP A 102 -2.59 7.44 -19.57
N ILE A 103 -3.68 7.98 -19.02
CA ILE A 103 -4.70 7.18 -18.34
C ILE A 103 -5.35 6.17 -19.29
N SER A 104 -5.58 6.53 -20.58
CA SER A 104 -6.23 5.63 -21.53
C SER A 104 -5.38 4.42 -21.91
N PHE A 105 -4.07 4.48 -21.73
CA PHE A 105 -3.11 3.46 -22.19
C PHE A 105 -3.46 2.05 -21.68
N GLY A 106 -3.79 1.90 -20.40
CA GLY A 106 -4.15 0.60 -19.81
C GLY A 106 -5.40 0.00 -20.45
N ALA A 107 -6.46 0.79 -20.61
CA ALA A 107 -7.72 0.33 -21.20
C ALA A 107 -7.60 0.00 -22.71
N VAL A 108 -6.80 0.79 -23.43
CA VAL A 108 -6.49 0.52 -24.85
C VAL A 108 -5.74 -0.80 -25.00
N ASN A 109 -4.75 -1.06 -24.15
CA ASN A 109 -3.99 -2.31 -24.18
C ASN A 109 -4.81 -3.55 -23.80
N LEU A 110 -5.91 -3.38 -23.09
CA LEU A 110 -6.89 -4.44 -22.86
C LEU A 110 -7.73 -4.78 -24.09
N GLY A 111 -7.59 -4.01 -25.18
CA GLY A 111 -8.36 -4.20 -26.42
C GLY A 111 -9.83 -3.83 -26.29
N LEU A 112 -10.18 -2.93 -25.38
CA LEU A 112 -11.55 -2.51 -25.13
C LEU A 112 -12.08 -1.63 -26.30
N PRO A 113 -13.38 -1.67 -26.60
CA PRO A 113 -14.00 -0.75 -27.55
C PRO A 113 -13.80 0.71 -27.14
N GLU A 114 -13.66 1.62 -28.11
CA GLU A 114 -13.38 3.04 -27.85
C GLU A 114 -14.38 3.69 -26.86
N ALA A 115 -15.66 3.38 -26.98
CA ALA A 115 -16.69 3.90 -26.08
C ALA A 115 -16.47 3.46 -24.64
N GLU A 116 -16.02 2.21 -24.42
CA GLU A 116 -15.71 1.66 -23.10
C GLU A 116 -14.40 2.25 -22.55
N VAL A 117 -13.38 2.41 -23.39
CA VAL A 117 -12.15 3.14 -23.02
C VAL A 117 -12.49 4.53 -22.50
N ARG A 118 -13.29 5.30 -23.27
CA ARG A 118 -13.70 6.65 -22.89
C ARG A 118 -14.43 6.65 -21.54
N ARG A 119 -15.43 5.77 -21.37
CA ARG A 119 -16.20 5.65 -20.12
C ARG A 119 -15.31 5.40 -18.92
N ARG A 120 -14.36 4.44 -19.04
CA ARG A 120 -13.45 4.07 -17.95
C ARG A 120 -12.46 5.17 -17.64
N VAL A 121 -11.92 5.84 -18.64
CA VAL A 121 -10.99 6.97 -18.45
C VAL A 121 -11.69 8.10 -17.71
N GLU A 122 -12.88 8.51 -18.16
CA GLU A 122 -13.66 9.57 -17.51
C GLU A 122 -13.96 9.21 -16.05
N ALA A 123 -14.41 7.98 -15.78
CA ALA A 123 -14.67 7.51 -14.42
C ALA A 123 -13.39 7.48 -13.53
N ALA A 124 -12.24 7.06 -14.08
CA ALA A 124 -10.98 7.05 -13.35
C ALA A 124 -10.49 8.48 -13.03
N MET A 125 -10.60 9.39 -14.00
CA MET A 125 -10.24 10.81 -13.83
C MET A 125 -11.11 11.51 -12.79
N GLU A 126 -12.40 11.27 -12.80
CA GLU A 126 -13.34 11.79 -11.80
C GLU A 126 -12.99 11.29 -10.40
N ARG A 127 -12.83 9.97 -10.24
CA ARG A 127 -12.50 9.35 -8.94
C ARG A 127 -11.21 9.89 -8.32
N THR A 128 -10.21 10.14 -9.16
CA THR A 128 -8.90 10.65 -8.70
C THR A 128 -8.83 12.17 -8.64
N GLY A 129 -9.87 12.87 -9.10
CA GLY A 129 -9.95 14.32 -9.10
C GLY A 129 -9.04 15.01 -10.12
N VAL A 130 -8.68 14.32 -11.22
CA VAL A 130 -7.81 14.87 -12.29
C VAL A 130 -8.56 15.21 -13.59
N ALA A 131 -9.90 15.17 -13.60
CA ALA A 131 -10.70 15.43 -14.80
C ALA A 131 -10.40 16.80 -15.42
N HIS A 132 -10.17 17.82 -14.60
CA HIS A 132 -9.82 19.19 -15.04
C HIS A 132 -8.41 19.30 -15.65
N LEU A 133 -7.60 18.23 -15.58
CA LEU A 133 -6.22 18.17 -16.10
C LEU A 133 -6.14 17.38 -17.41
N ARG A 134 -7.27 16.97 -17.97
CA ARG A 134 -7.39 16.07 -19.13
C ARG A 134 -6.36 16.31 -20.24
N ASP A 135 -6.28 17.55 -20.71
CA ASP A 135 -5.46 17.93 -21.86
C ASP A 135 -4.10 18.53 -21.43
N LYS A 136 -3.80 18.50 -20.13
CA LYS A 136 -2.55 19.05 -19.60
C LYS A 136 -1.40 18.09 -19.87
N PRO A 137 -0.22 18.59 -20.32
CA PRO A 137 0.97 17.77 -20.45
C PRO A 137 1.37 17.13 -19.11
N THR A 138 1.73 15.85 -19.13
CA THR A 138 2.07 15.08 -17.90
C THR A 138 3.25 15.69 -17.16
N HIS A 139 4.26 16.22 -17.87
CA HIS A 139 5.43 16.88 -17.26
C HIS A 139 5.10 18.22 -16.58
N ALA A 140 3.96 18.85 -16.93
CA ALA A 140 3.53 20.13 -16.36
C ALA A 140 2.64 19.98 -15.10
N LEU A 141 2.44 18.75 -14.64
CA LEU A 141 1.69 18.46 -13.41
C LEU A 141 2.54 18.69 -12.16
N SER A 142 1.90 19.14 -11.06
CA SER A 142 2.54 19.06 -9.74
C SER A 142 2.73 17.62 -9.32
N PHE A 143 3.62 17.35 -8.37
CA PHE A 143 3.91 15.99 -7.91
C PHE A 143 2.64 15.25 -7.42
N GLY A 144 1.79 15.92 -6.64
CA GLY A 144 0.50 15.35 -6.18
C GLY A 144 -0.48 15.09 -7.33
N GLN A 145 -0.51 15.96 -8.38
CA GLN A 145 -1.29 15.72 -9.58
C GLN A 145 -0.77 14.51 -10.37
N LYS A 146 0.56 14.36 -10.49
CA LYS A 146 1.18 13.20 -11.12
C LYS A 146 0.81 11.91 -10.39
N LYS A 147 0.88 11.87 -9.05
CA LYS A 147 0.47 10.72 -8.25
C LYS A 147 -0.99 10.32 -8.53
N ARG A 148 -1.91 11.29 -8.54
CA ARG A 148 -3.33 11.03 -8.83
C ARG A 148 -3.55 10.56 -10.27
N ALA A 149 -2.83 11.11 -11.24
CA ALA A 149 -2.87 10.67 -12.63
C ALA A 149 -2.33 9.22 -12.79
N ALA A 150 -1.23 8.89 -12.13
CA ALA A 150 -0.68 7.53 -12.10
C ALA A 150 -1.68 6.52 -11.51
N ILE A 151 -2.35 6.88 -10.40
CA ILE A 151 -3.43 6.06 -9.83
C ILE A 151 -4.59 5.90 -10.82
N ALA A 152 -5.00 6.97 -11.51
CA ALA A 152 -6.06 6.90 -12.53
C ALA A 152 -5.69 5.96 -13.68
N GLY A 153 -4.42 6.00 -14.13
CA GLY A 153 -3.89 5.10 -15.17
C GLY A 153 -3.91 3.61 -14.78
N VAL A 154 -3.90 3.32 -13.48
CA VAL A 154 -4.10 1.97 -12.97
C VAL A 154 -5.58 1.64 -12.83
N LEU A 155 -6.38 2.55 -12.28
CA LEU A 155 -7.81 2.34 -12.03
C LEU A 155 -8.63 2.12 -13.30
N VAL A 156 -8.20 2.66 -14.45
CA VAL A 156 -8.87 2.46 -15.75
C VAL A 156 -8.99 0.99 -16.16
N MET A 157 -8.11 0.13 -15.64
CA MET A 157 -8.16 -1.32 -15.85
C MET A 157 -9.14 -2.04 -14.93
N GLU A 158 -9.76 -1.32 -13.98
CA GLU A 158 -10.67 -1.84 -12.95
C GLU A 158 -10.03 -3.00 -12.16
N PRO A 159 -8.86 -2.76 -11.51
CA PRO A 159 -8.18 -3.80 -10.75
C PRO A 159 -8.94 -4.15 -9.47
N GLU A 160 -8.75 -5.37 -8.97
CA GLU A 160 -9.29 -5.85 -7.70
C GLU A 160 -8.33 -5.62 -6.53
N VAL A 161 -7.04 -5.51 -6.86
CA VAL A 161 -5.94 -5.25 -5.94
C VAL A 161 -5.17 -4.03 -6.41
N LEU A 162 -4.93 -3.08 -5.52
CA LEU A 162 -4.11 -1.90 -5.76
C LEU A 162 -2.89 -1.94 -4.84
N ILE A 163 -1.72 -1.95 -5.44
CA ILE A 163 -0.44 -1.89 -4.76
C ILE A 163 0.12 -0.48 -4.90
N LEU A 164 0.54 0.12 -3.77
CA LEU A 164 1.16 1.45 -3.77
C LEU A 164 2.49 1.39 -3.01
N ASP A 165 3.56 1.77 -3.69
CA ASP A 165 4.88 1.87 -3.09
C ASP A 165 5.12 3.31 -2.64
N GLU A 166 5.22 3.54 -1.31
CA GLU A 166 5.47 4.84 -0.67
C GLU A 166 4.61 6.01 -1.25
N PRO A 167 3.28 5.86 -1.33
CA PRO A 167 2.46 6.80 -2.11
C PRO A 167 2.36 8.19 -1.50
N THR A 168 2.66 8.35 -0.21
CA THR A 168 2.64 9.65 0.50
C THR A 168 3.97 10.41 0.42
N ALA A 169 5.04 9.74 -0.03
CA ALA A 169 6.34 10.37 -0.17
C ALA A 169 6.30 11.55 -1.13
N GLY A 170 6.91 12.68 -0.74
CA GLY A 170 6.97 13.89 -1.57
C GLY A 170 5.69 14.72 -1.63
N LEU A 171 4.62 14.33 -0.93
CA LEU A 171 3.39 15.11 -0.84
C LEU A 171 3.42 16.08 0.35
N ASP A 172 2.78 17.22 0.17
CA ASP A 172 2.45 18.10 1.28
C ASP A 172 1.32 17.51 2.18
N PRO A 173 1.07 18.05 3.37
CA PRO A 173 0.06 17.50 4.27
C PRO A 173 -1.36 17.42 3.67
N GLN A 174 -1.71 18.38 2.81
CA GLN A 174 -3.01 18.39 2.13
C GLN A 174 -3.06 17.28 1.06
N GLY A 175 -1.99 17.09 0.30
CA GLY A 175 -1.83 16.01 -0.66
C GLY A 175 -1.92 14.63 -0.01
N VAL A 176 -1.23 14.44 1.13
CA VAL A 176 -1.31 13.22 1.93
C VAL A 176 -2.76 12.95 2.35
N SER A 177 -3.42 13.92 2.98
CA SER A 177 -4.81 13.76 3.45
C SER A 177 -5.76 13.43 2.30
N GLY A 178 -5.61 14.13 1.17
CA GLY A 178 -6.44 13.90 -0.01
C GLY A 178 -6.17 12.56 -0.71
N LEU A 179 -4.92 12.05 -0.67
CA LEU A 179 -4.59 10.72 -1.18
C LEU A 179 -5.18 9.63 -0.29
N LEU A 180 -5.04 9.75 1.02
CA LEU A 180 -5.57 8.77 1.97
C LEU A 180 -7.10 8.67 1.90
N ALA A 181 -7.79 9.81 1.76
CA ALA A 181 -9.24 9.83 1.54
C ALA A 181 -9.64 9.13 0.22
N LEU A 182 -8.84 9.28 -0.85
CA LEU A 182 -9.03 8.54 -2.09
C LEU A 182 -8.89 7.03 -1.87
N LEU A 183 -7.86 6.58 -1.17
CA LEU A 183 -7.66 5.15 -0.89
C LEU A 183 -8.83 4.54 -0.09
N GLU A 184 -9.35 5.28 0.90
CA GLU A 184 -10.55 4.86 1.64
C GLU A 184 -11.78 4.74 0.72
N GLN A 185 -12.00 5.71 -0.16
CA GLN A 185 -13.09 5.65 -1.14
C GLN A 185 -12.96 4.45 -2.10
N LEU A 186 -11.73 4.11 -2.52
CA LEU A 186 -11.48 2.94 -3.37
C LEU A 186 -11.72 1.64 -2.61
N ARG A 187 -11.23 1.54 -1.37
CA ARG A 187 -11.47 0.39 -0.49
C ARG A 187 -12.97 0.15 -0.28
N ASP A 188 -13.68 1.19 0.16
CA ASP A 188 -15.08 1.06 0.58
C ASP A 188 -16.04 0.99 -0.62
N GLY A 189 -15.83 1.84 -1.63
CA GLY A 189 -16.72 1.95 -2.78
C GLY A 189 -16.54 0.85 -3.83
N LEU A 190 -15.32 0.28 -3.95
CA LEU A 190 -15.02 -0.78 -4.92
C LEU A 190 -14.70 -2.13 -4.26
N ASN A 191 -14.76 -2.22 -2.93
CA ASN A 191 -14.35 -3.41 -2.18
C ASN A 191 -12.93 -3.89 -2.58
N MET A 192 -12.05 -2.93 -2.88
CA MET A 192 -10.70 -3.16 -3.37
C MET A 192 -9.77 -3.59 -2.24
N ALA A 193 -8.92 -4.57 -2.50
CA ALA A 193 -7.79 -4.87 -1.62
C ALA A 193 -6.66 -3.88 -1.90
N ILE A 194 -6.12 -3.24 -0.88
CA ILE A 194 -5.03 -2.25 -1.03
C ILE A 194 -3.81 -2.73 -0.25
N LEU A 195 -2.66 -2.86 -0.93
CA LEU A 195 -1.36 -3.05 -0.27
C LEU A 195 -0.60 -1.72 -0.32
N LEU A 196 -0.15 -1.29 0.84
CA LEU A 196 0.51 0.00 1.03
C LEU A 196 1.89 -0.22 1.64
N ALA A 197 2.99 -0.04 0.89
CA ALA A 197 4.30 0.08 1.51
C ALA A 197 4.49 1.49 2.05
N THR A 198 4.95 1.58 3.29
CA THR A 198 5.29 2.85 3.90
C THR A 198 6.33 2.69 5.00
N HIS A 199 7.14 3.73 5.18
CA HIS A 199 8.00 3.92 6.34
C HIS A 199 7.42 4.98 7.31
N ASP A 200 6.28 5.59 6.97
CA ASP A 200 5.57 6.50 7.86
C ASP A 200 4.72 5.71 8.87
N MET A 201 5.34 5.44 10.03
CA MET A 201 4.71 4.67 11.10
C MET A 201 3.51 5.37 11.73
N ASP A 202 3.42 6.71 11.65
CA ASP A 202 2.29 7.46 12.17
C ASP A 202 1.01 7.26 11.32
N LEU A 203 1.19 6.91 10.04
CA LEU A 203 0.09 6.65 9.11
C LEU A 203 -0.54 5.26 9.33
N VAL A 204 0.26 4.28 9.67
CA VAL A 204 -0.16 2.87 9.74
C VAL A 204 -1.35 2.64 10.68
N PRO A 205 -1.35 3.12 11.96
CA PRO A 205 -2.47 2.90 12.88
C PRO A 205 -3.73 3.69 12.52
N LEU A 206 -3.63 4.63 11.60
CA LEU A 206 -4.74 5.46 11.15
C LEU A 206 -5.43 4.89 9.91
N ARG A 207 -4.73 4.08 9.10
CA ARG A 207 -5.17 3.74 7.75
C ARG A 207 -5.11 2.27 7.41
N CYS A 208 -4.25 1.50 8.08
CA CYS A 208 -4.14 0.07 7.80
C CYS A 208 -5.03 -0.75 8.74
N ASP A 209 -5.72 -1.71 8.17
CA ASP A 209 -6.51 -2.70 8.90
C ASP A 209 -5.62 -3.83 9.43
N ASP A 210 -4.63 -4.24 8.60
CA ASP A 210 -3.62 -5.25 8.90
C ASP A 210 -2.26 -4.74 8.47
N ALA A 211 -1.19 -5.29 9.01
CA ALA A 211 0.16 -4.97 8.58
C ALA A 211 1.10 -6.18 8.69
N TYR A 212 2.11 -6.19 7.82
CA TYR A 212 3.21 -7.14 7.82
C TYR A 212 4.52 -6.37 7.99
N LEU A 213 5.35 -6.82 8.91
CA LEU A 213 6.71 -6.32 9.07
C LEU A 213 7.66 -7.20 8.27
N LEU A 214 8.32 -6.62 7.26
CA LEU A 214 9.37 -7.25 6.49
C LEU A 214 10.75 -6.81 7.01
N GLY A 215 11.66 -7.77 7.13
CA GLY A 215 13.07 -7.53 7.45
C GLY A 215 13.94 -8.64 6.88
N GLY A 216 15.05 -8.30 6.21
CA GLY A 216 15.94 -9.27 5.60
C GLY A 216 15.26 -10.22 4.59
N GLY A 217 14.26 -9.72 3.86
CA GLY A 217 13.50 -10.51 2.90
C GLY A 217 12.47 -11.48 3.49
N ARG A 218 12.19 -11.41 4.80
CA ARG A 218 11.25 -12.31 5.50
C ARG A 218 10.13 -11.53 6.16
N VAL A 219 8.99 -12.19 6.37
CA VAL A 219 7.94 -11.68 7.27
C VAL A 219 8.36 -11.99 8.71
N LEU A 220 8.60 -10.93 9.48
CA LEU A 220 9.03 -11.03 10.88
C LEU A 220 7.84 -11.01 11.85
N ALA A 221 6.80 -10.27 11.51
CA ALA A 221 5.55 -10.19 12.26
C ALA A 221 4.40 -9.82 11.33
N ALA A 222 3.19 -10.21 11.72
CA ALA A 222 1.94 -9.87 11.04
C ALA A 222 0.83 -9.72 12.07
N GLY A 223 -0.15 -8.86 11.78
CA GLY A 223 -1.32 -8.63 12.63
C GLY A 223 -1.90 -7.25 12.42
N THR A 224 -2.74 -6.82 13.34
CA THR A 224 -3.21 -5.43 13.37
C THR A 224 -2.06 -4.47 13.71
N PRO A 225 -2.15 -3.19 13.31
CA PRO A 225 -1.16 -2.19 13.70
C PRO A 225 -0.92 -2.16 15.23
N GLU A 226 -1.97 -2.30 16.03
CA GLU A 226 -1.89 -2.31 17.49
C GLU A 226 -1.06 -3.49 18.02
N GLU A 227 -1.22 -4.69 17.44
CA GLU A 227 -0.43 -5.87 17.81
C GLU A 227 1.05 -5.72 17.47
N LEU A 228 1.35 -5.14 16.29
CA LEU A 228 2.72 -4.88 15.87
C LEU A 228 3.41 -3.83 16.74
N PHE A 229 2.72 -2.75 17.10
CA PHE A 229 3.30 -1.67 17.91
C PHE A 229 3.46 -2.03 19.38
N ARG A 230 2.90 -3.16 19.85
CA ARG A 230 3.23 -3.75 21.17
C ARG A 230 4.58 -4.45 21.19
N GLN A 231 5.30 -4.50 20.08
CA GLN A 231 6.61 -5.12 19.94
C GLN A 231 7.71 -4.09 19.60
N PRO A 232 7.95 -3.08 20.45
CA PRO A 232 8.87 -1.97 20.15
C PRO A 232 10.31 -2.44 19.90
N GLY A 233 10.75 -3.51 20.56
CA GLY A 233 12.06 -4.12 20.36
C GLY A 233 12.24 -4.60 18.91
N LEU A 234 11.26 -5.38 18.41
CA LEU A 234 11.29 -5.91 17.04
C LEU A 234 11.34 -4.79 15.99
N LEU A 235 10.58 -3.70 16.19
CA LEU A 235 10.62 -2.56 15.29
C LEU A 235 11.97 -1.86 15.28
N ARG A 236 12.56 -1.60 16.46
CA ARG A 236 13.88 -0.95 16.62
C ARG A 236 15.02 -1.79 16.00
N GLU A 237 15.01 -3.11 16.22
CA GLU A 237 15.96 -4.05 15.61
C GLU A 237 15.92 -4.03 14.08
N ASN A 238 14.73 -3.71 13.50
CA ASN A 238 14.53 -3.60 12.06
C ASN A 238 14.56 -2.15 11.55
N HIS A 239 15.21 -1.24 12.30
CA HIS A 239 15.43 0.16 11.95
C HIS A 239 14.13 0.95 11.72
N LEU A 240 13.02 0.52 12.34
CA LEU A 240 11.75 1.23 12.36
C LEU A 240 11.53 1.91 13.72
N ARG A 241 10.94 3.08 13.68
CA ARG A 241 10.52 3.78 14.90
C ARG A 241 9.07 3.44 15.23
N LEU A 242 8.69 3.52 16.49
CA LEU A 242 7.29 3.53 16.88
C LEU A 242 6.58 4.76 16.30
N PRO A 243 5.26 4.69 16.06
CA PRO A 243 4.42 5.88 15.93
C PRO A 243 4.68 6.84 17.10
N ARG A 244 4.67 8.15 16.85
CA ARG A 244 5.00 9.15 17.88
C ARG A 244 4.12 9.02 19.12
N ILE A 245 2.84 8.75 18.93
CA ILE A 245 1.90 8.56 20.04
C ILE A 245 2.19 7.26 20.79
N ALA A 246 2.46 6.16 20.11
CA ALA A 246 2.83 4.91 20.76
C ALA A 246 4.12 5.07 21.56
N HIS A 247 5.11 5.81 21.05
CA HIS A 247 6.34 6.12 21.77
C HIS A 247 6.09 6.98 23.02
N LEU A 248 5.19 7.97 22.94
CA LEU A 248 4.80 8.75 24.12
C LEU A 248 4.17 7.85 25.19
N MET A 249 3.25 6.97 24.81
CA MET A 249 2.61 6.06 25.75
C MET A 249 3.61 5.07 26.40
N ASP A 250 4.57 4.59 25.59
CA ASP A 250 5.70 3.76 26.06
C ASP A 250 6.55 4.49 27.13
N ILE A 251 6.82 5.79 26.93
CA ILE A 251 7.55 6.61 27.90
C ILE A 251 6.75 6.77 29.19
N LEU A 252 5.46 7.10 29.09
CA LEU A 252 4.58 7.26 30.26
C LEU A 252 4.50 5.97 31.09
N HIS A 253 4.47 4.82 30.43
CA HIS A 253 4.45 3.53 31.08
C HIS A 253 5.82 3.16 31.68
N ASP A 254 6.87 3.11 30.86
CA ASP A 254 8.16 2.52 31.22
C ASP A 254 9.03 3.45 32.10
N LYS A 255 8.94 4.78 31.87
CA LYS A 255 9.80 5.76 32.56
C LYS A 255 9.10 6.49 33.70
N ASP A 256 7.83 6.86 33.47
CA ASP A 256 7.09 7.66 34.43
C ASP A 256 6.27 6.79 35.39
N GLY A 257 6.23 5.45 35.15
CA GLY A 257 5.57 4.48 36.01
C GLY A 257 4.03 4.58 36.01
N LEU A 258 3.45 5.24 35.00
CA LEU A 258 2.00 5.31 34.85
C LEU A 258 1.46 3.99 34.30
N ASP A 259 0.32 3.53 34.79
CA ASP A 259 -0.35 2.35 34.22
C ASP A 259 -1.06 2.69 32.89
N ALA A 260 -0.29 3.31 31.99
CA ALA A 260 -0.76 3.73 30.68
C ALA A 260 -0.81 2.54 29.72
N GLY A 261 -2.01 2.21 29.23
CA GLY A 261 -2.19 1.20 28.20
C GLY A 261 -1.63 1.65 26.85
N PRO A 262 -1.32 0.70 25.95
CA PRO A 262 -0.77 1.01 24.65
C PRO A 262 -1.79 1.77 23.78
N ALA A 263 -1.34 2.86 23.13
CA ALA A 263 -2.14 3.61 22.18
C ALA A 263 -1.24 4.15 21.05
N ALA A 264 -1.68 4.00 19.81
CA ALA A 264 -0.93 4.44 18.63
C ALA A 264 -1.58 5.64 17.91
N THR A 265 -2.75 6.09 18.38
CA THR A 265 -3.46 7.25 17.82
C THR A 265 -3.77 8.29 18.91
N ILE A 266 -3.88 9.57 18.51
CA ILE A 266 -4.24 10.67 19.43
C ILE A 266 -5.55 10.36 20.18
N GLY A 267 -6.56 9.83 19.48
CA GLY A 267 -7.85 9.50 20.07
C GLY A 267 -7.76 8.40 21.14
N ALA A 268 -6.96 7.35 20.88
CA ALA A 268 -6.73 6.27 21.83
C ALA A 268 -5.94 6.76 23.06
N ALA A 269 -4.84 7.48 22.83
CA ALA A 269 -4.03 8.06 23.91
C ALA A 269 -4.84 9.03 24.79
N ARG A 270 -5.65 9.89 24.18
CA ARG A 270 -6.53 10.78 24.94
C ARG A 270 -7.48 10.01 25.87
N ARG A 271 -8.11 8.94 25.40
CA ARG A 271 -9.00 8.11 26.22
C ARG A 271 -8.26 7.50 27.40
N GLU A 272 -7.05 7.00 27.14
CA GLU A 272 -6.22 6.36 28.15
C GLU A 272 -5.74 7.34 29.22
N ILE A 273 -5.25 8.52 28.84
CA ILE A 273 -4.84 9.57 29.76
C ILE A 273 -6.03 10.03 30.63
N LEU A 274 -7.21 10.18 30.03
CA LEU A 274 -8.41 10.54 30.81
C LEU A 274 -8.86 9.43 31.77
N ARG A 275 -8.56 8.16 31.48
CA ARG A 275 -8.78 7.05 32.41
C ARG A 275 -7.88 7.19 33.63
N LEU A 276 -6.58 7.38 33.40
CA LEU A 276 -5.57 7.52 34.46
C LEU A 276 -5.92 8.70 35.41
N LEU A 277 -6.24 9.86 34.88
CA LEU A 277 -6.61 11.04 35.67
C LEU A 277 -7.83 10.80 36.59
N LYS A 278 -8.82 10.01 36.15
CA LYS A 278 -10.00 9.66 36.94
C LYS A 278 -9.71 8.61 38.02
N GLU A 279 -8.67 7.80 37.85
CA GLU A 279 -8.23 6.80 38.84
C GLU A 279 -7.44 7.45 39.99
N GLU A 280 -6.66 8.51 39.68
CA GLU A 280 -5.95 9.32 40.70
C GLU A 280 -6.88 10.18 41.58
N GLU A 281 -8.08 10.53 41.09
CA GLU A 281 -9.07 11.29 41.83
C GLU A 281 -9.93 10.42 42.80
N ARG A 282 -9.73 9.12 42.83
CA ARG A 282 -10.45 8.15 43.67
C ARG A 282 -9.58 7.61 44.79
#